data_697df56bee78e2d6f8f3573e635077bb
#
_entry.id   697df56bee78e2d6f8f3573e635077bb
#
_cell.length_a   1.000
_cell.length_b   1.000
_cell.length_c   1.000
_cell.angle_alpha   90.00
_cell.angle_beta   90.00
_cell.angle_gamma   90.00
#
_symmetry.space_group_name_H-M   'P 1'
#
loop_
_entity.id
_entity.type
_entity.pdbx_description
1 polymer ?
#
loop_
_entity_poly.entity_id
_entity_poly.type
_entity_poly.pdbx_seq_one_letter_code
_entity_poly.pdbx_strand_id
1 'polypeptide(L)'
;MAYTETVNRILDAAEVLFAEKGFSETSLRMITGKAGVNLAAVNYHFGSKNALIQAVFNRFLAPLNELMVEGLRENNWDNEGCTPSIEDVLRLYTSSLLKIPTRNKNGVSIFMRMLGLAYTQSQGHL
;
A
#
# COMPACT_ATOMS: atom_id res chain seq x y z
N MET A 1 -12.78 -5.92 -1.75
CA MET A 1 -12.93 -6.44 -3.12
C MET A 1 -11.77 -7.39 -3.43
N ALA A 2 -12.09 -8.60 -3.82
CA ALA A 2 -11.05 -9.57 -4.18
C ALA A 2 -10.57 -9.33 -5.62
N TYR A 3 -9.29 -9.14 -5.80
CA TYR A 3 -8.70 -9.04 -7.12
C TYR A 3 -8.50 -10.43 -7.74
N THR A 4 -8.51 -10.50 -9.06
CA THR A 4 -8.16 -11.73 -9.79
C THR A 4 -6.69 -12.07 -9.56
N GLU A 5 -6.30 -13.31 -9.82
CA GLU A 5 -4.90 -13.73 -9.68
C GLU A 5 -3.96 -12.92 -10.58
N THR A 6 -4.40 -12.60 -11.81
CA THR A 6 -3.61 -11.74 -12.71
C THR A 6 -3.34 -10.37 -12.11
N VAL A 7 -4.37 -9.73 -11.55
CA VAL A 7 -4.23 -8.43 -10.88
C VAL A 7 -3.30 -8.53 -9.68
N ASN A 8 -3.45 -9.56 -8.88
CA ASN A 8 -2.57 -9.79 -7.73
C ASN A 8 -1.11 -9.94 -8.12
N ARG A 9 -0.84 -10.67 -9.21
CA ARG A 9 0.53 -10.84 -9.71
C ARG A 9 1.13 -9.51 -10.16
N ILE A 10 0.32 -8.67 -10.82
CA ILE A 10 0.77 -7.33 -11.24
C ILE A 10 1.09 -6.48 -10.01
N LEU A 11 0.21 -6.46 -9.02
CA LEU A 11 0.40 -5.68 -7.81
C LEU A 11 1.60 -6.18 -6.98
N ASP A 12 1.78 -7.49 -6.87
CA ASP A 12 2.93 -8.09 -6.18
C ASP A 12 4.26 -7.65 -6.81
N ALA A 13 4.33 -7.70 -8.14
CA ALA A 13 5.52 -7.29 -8.88
C ALA A 13 5.77 -5.79 -8.75
N ALA A 14 4.71 -4.98 -8.84
CA ALA A 14 4.79 -3.53 -8.75
C ALA A 14 5.31 -3.10 -7.37
N GLU A 15 4.81 -3.70 -6.29
CA GLU A 15 5.28 -3.40 -4.93
C GLU A 15 6.78 -3.54 -4.79
N VAL A 16 7.31 -4.66 -5.21
CA VAL A 16 8.74 -4.95 -5.09
C VAL A 16 9.56 -3.97 -5.91
N LEU A 17 9.17 -3.73 -7.17
CA LEU A 17 9.92 -2.85 -8.06
C LEU A 17 9.86 -1.38 -7.62
N PHE A 18 8.70 -0.90 -7.18
CA PHE A 18 8.57 0.45 -6.66
C PHE A 18 9.41 0.65 -5.39
N ALA A 19 9.43 -0.33 -4.50
CA ALA A 19 10.24 -0.27 -3.28
C ALA A 19 11.74 -0.29 -3.57
N GLU A 20 12.17 -1.07 -4.56
CA GLU A 20 13.59 -1.21 -4.90
C GLU A 20 14.12 -0.06 -5.75
N LYS A 21 13.37 0.38 -6.74
CA LYS A 21 13.84 1.31 -7.78
C LYS A 21 13.19 2.70 -7.70
N GLY A 22 12.10 2.85 -6.96
CA GLY A 22 11.33 4.07 -6.92
C GLY A 22 10.29 4.13 -8.04
N PHE A 23 9.39 5.11 -7.96
CA PHE A 23 8.26 5.21 -8.89
C PHE A 23 8.70 5.64 -10.28
N SER A 24 9.58 6.65 -10.38
CA SER A 24 10.03 7.18 -11.66
C SER A 24 10.89 6.21 -12.44
N GLU A 25 11.70 5.40 -11.75
CA GLU A 25 12.64 4.44 -12.38
C GLU A 25 12.01 3.09 -12.69
N THR A 26 10.75 2.88 -12.33
CA THR A 26 10.01 1.64 -12.59
C THR A 26 9.07 1.85 -13.78
N SER A 27 9.24 1.06 -14.83
CA SER A 27 8.36 1.10 -16.00
C SER A 27 7.28 0.02 -15.92
N LEU A 28 6.18 0.22 -16.67
CA LEU A 28 5.15 -0.80 -16.79
C LEU A 28 5.69 -2.09 -17.41
N ARG A 29 6.65 -1.97 -18.33
CA ARG A 29 7.28 -3.15 -18.95
C ARG A 29 8.09 -3.97 -17.95
N MET A 30 8.76 -3.31 -17.01
CA MET A 30 9.48 -4.01 -15.93
C MET A 30 8.50 -4.79 -15.06
N ILE A 31 7.38 -4.18 -14.74
CA ILE A 31 6.32 -4.82 -13.93
C ILE A 31 5.73 -6.03 -14.65
N THR A 32 5.38 -5.87 -15.93
CA THR A 32 4.80 -6.97 -16.71
C THR A 32 5.79 -8.12 -16.88
N GLY A 33 7.07 -7.81 -17.10
CA GLY A 33 8.12 -8.82 -17.18
C GLY A 33 8.24 -9.63 -15.89
N LYS A 34 8.26 -8.96 -14.76
CA LYS A 34 8.34 -9.63 -13.44
C LYS A 34 7.07 -10.43 -13.12
N ALA A 35 5.90 -9.89 -13.46
CA ALA A 35 4.62 -10.55 -13.19
C ALA A 35 4.31 -11.69 -14.15
N GLY A 36 5.00 -11.76 -15.28
CA GLY A 36 4.73 -12.77 -16.31
C GLY A 36 3.40 -12.54 -17.02
N VAL A 37 3.04 -11.27 -17.26
CA VAL A 37 1.82 -10.89 -17.98
C VAL A 37 2.19 -9.94 -19.11
N ASN A 38 1.26 -9.71 -20.04
CA ASN A 38 1.49 -8.76 -21.12
C ASN A 38 1.05 -7.34 -20.72
N LEU A 39 1.55 -6.35 -21.45
CA LEU A 39 1.24 -4.95 -21.18
C LEU A 39 -0.25 -4.64 -21.36
N ALA A 40 -0.93 -5.34 -22.27
CA ALA A 40 -2.37 -5.17 -22.48
C ALA A 40 -3.17 -5.49 -21.22
N ALA A 41 -2.74 -6.48 -20.41
CA ALA A 41 -3.39 -6.82 -19.14
C ALA A 41 -3.30 -5.67 -18.16
N VAL A 42 -2.14 -5.02 -18.03
CA VAL A 42 -1.95 -3.87 -17.15
C VAL A 42 -2.82 -2.70 -17.59
N ASN A 43 -2.83 -2.40 -18.89
CA ASN A 43 -3.65 -1.32 -19.45
C ASN A 43 -5.15 -1.59 -19.25
N TYR A 44 -5.57 -2.84 -19.42
CA TYR A 44 -6.97 -3.23 -19.21
C TYR A 44 -7.42 -3.03 -17.77
N HIS A 45 -6.60 -3.47 -16.79
CA HIS A 45 -6.97 -3.43 -15.38
C HIS A 45 -6.77 -2.06 -14.72
N PHE A 46 -5.75 -1.32 -15.12
CA PHE A 46 -5.34 -0.08 -14.42
C PHE A 46 -5.37 1.15 -15.31
N GLY A 47 -5.04 1.04 -16.58
CA GLY A 47 -5.07 2.14 -17.53
C GLY A 47 -3.85 3.05 -17.51
N SER A 48 -3.20 3.25 -16.37
CA SER A 48 -2.03 4.11 -16.25
C SER A 48 -1.12 3.65 -15.11
N LYS A 49 0.13 4.11 -15.14
CA LYS A 49 1.08 3.88 -14.06
C LYS A 49 0.62 4.51 -12.74
N ASN A 50 0.04 5.73 -12.80
CA ASN A 50 -0.48 6.40 -11.62
C ASN A 50 -1.62 5.61 -10.97
N ALA A 51 -2.54 5.07 -11.78
CA ALA A 51 -3.61 4.22 -11.26
C ALA A 51 -3.05 2.96 -10.61
N LEU A 52 -2.00 2.38 -11.18
CA LEU A 52 -1.32 1.23 -10.61
C LEU A 52 -0.65 1.56 -9.27
N ILE A 53 0.02 2.71 -9.18
CA ILE A 53 0.62 3.19 -7.92
C ILE A 53 -0.46 3.34 -6.84
N GLN A 54 -1.59 3.96 -7.18
CA GLN A 54 -2.70 4.11 -6.24
C GLN A 54 -3.24 2.75 -5.79
N ALA A 55 -3.38 1.80 -6.69
CA ALA A 55 -3.86 0.46 -6.36
C ALA A 55 -2.90 -0.27 -5.43
N VAL A 56 -1.60 -0.12 -5.64
CA VAL A 56 -0.57 -0.71 -4.77
C VAL A 56 -0.68 -0.14 -3.36
N PHE A 57 -0.75 1.18 -3.22
CA PHE A 57 -0.93 1.81 -1.91
C PHE A 57 -2.24 1.40 -1.24
N ASN A 58 -3.33 1.36 -2.01
CA ASN A 58 -4.64 1.03 -1.48
C ASN A 58 -4.69 -0.40 -0.92
N ARG A 59 -3.91 -1.30 -1.49
CA ARG A 59 -3.83 -2.69 -1.01
C ARG A 59 -3.29 -2.78 0.43
N PHE A 60 -2.49 -1.79 0.86
CA PHE A 60 -2.04 -1.65 2.25
C PHE A 60 -2.97 -0.75 3.07
N LEU A 61 -3.40 0.36 2.50
CA LEU A 61 -4.15 1.38 3.23
C LEU A 61 -5.57 0.94 3.60
N ALA A 62 -6.23 0.18 2.73
CA ALA A 62 -7.59 -0.27 3.01
C ALA A 62 -7.66 -1.16 4.26
N PRO A 63 -6.85 -2.25 4.39
CA PRO A 63 -6.87 -3.03 5.62
C PRO A 63 -6.36 -2.26 6.83
N LEU A 64 -5.38 -1.37 6.65
CA LEU A 64 -4.90 -0.53 7.75
C LEU A 64 -6.03 0.35 8.31
N ASN A 65 -6.79 0.98 7.42
CA ASN A 65 -7.91 1.82 7.81
C ASN A 65 -8.97 1.01 8.57
N GLU A 66 -9.31 -0.17 8.09
CA GLU A 66 -10.26 -1.07 8.76
C GLU A 66 -9.80 -1.45 10.16
N LEU A 67 -8.51 -1.81 10.30
CA LEU A 67 -7.94 -2.18 11.59
C LEU A 67 -7.93 -1.01 12.57
N MET A 68 -7.65 0.19 12.10
CA MET A 68 -7.65 1.38 12.94
C MET A 68 -9.05 1.75 13.38
N VAL A 69 -10.03 1.70 12.49
CA VAL A 69 -11.44 1.97 12.84
C VAL A 69 -11.93 0.98 13.87
N GLU A 70 -11.61 -0.30 13.70
CA GLU A 70 -11.98 -1.35 14.66
C GLU A 70 -11.33 -1.09 16.02
N GLY A 71 -10.06 -0.72 16.05
CA GLY A 71 -9.35 -0.38 17.30
C GLY A 71 -9.94 0.82 18.01
N LEU A 72 -10.40 1.83 17.27
CA LEU A 72 -11.08 2.98 17.85
C LEU A 72 -12.38 2.57 18.53
N ARG A 73 -13.15 1.67 17.91
CA ARG A 73 -14.39 1.16 18.48
C ARG A 73 -14.16 0.30 19.72
N GLU A 74 -13.20 -0.60 19.67
CA GLU A 74 -12.88 -1.51 20.77
C GLU A 74 -12.47 -0.76 22.03
N ASN A 75 -11.81 0.40 21.86
CA ASN A 75 -11.36 1.22 22.99
C ASN A 75 -12.34 2.37 23.32
N ASN A 76 -13.47 2.46 22.61
CA ASN A 76 -14.46 3.53 22.75
C ASN A 76 -13.90 4.94 22.49
N TRP A 77 -12.87 5.03 21.67
CA TRP A 77 -12.25 6.31 21.32
C TRP A 77 -13.00 7.05 20.21
N ASP A 78 -14.00 6.42 19.63
CA ASP A 78 -14.90 7.02 18.65
C ASP A 78 -16.06 7.79 19.30
N ASN A 79 -16.18 7.77 20.63
CA ASN A 79 -17.23 8.44 21.37
C ASN A 79 -16.76 9.83 21.83
N GLU A 80 -17.70 10.79 21.86
CA GLU A 80 -17.44 12.13 22.39
C GLU A 80 -17.05 12.05 23.86
N GLY A 81 -16.01 12.79 24.23
CA GLY A 81 -15.49 12.82 25.61
C GLY A 81 -14.40 11.80 25.90
N CYS A 82 -14.14 10.90 24.96
CA CYS A 82 -13.02 9.97 25.06
C CYS A 82 -11.86 10.51 24.20
N THR A 83 -10.77 10.92 24.85
CA THR A 83 -9.59 11.44 24.15
C THR A 83 -8.42 10.48 24.38
N PRO A 84 -8.01 9.73 23.33
CA PRO A 84 -6.83 8.87 23.46
C PRO A 84 -5.56 9.70 23.60
N SER A 85 -4.58 9.18 24.33
CA SER A 85 -3.25 9.79 24.40
C SER A 85 -2.50 9.57 23.10
N ILE A 86 -1.42 10.33 22.87
CA ILE A 86 -0.54 10.12 21.72
C ILE A 86 0.03 8.70 21.74
N GLU A 87 0.38 8.19 22.93
CA GLU A 87 0.86 6.81 23.07
C GLU A 87 -0.17 5.79 22.62
N ASP A 88 -1.44 6.01 22.98
CA ASP A 88 -2.54 5.12 22.58
C ASP A 88 -2.70 5.08 21.07
N VAL A 89 -2.67 6.24 20.41
CA VAL A 89 -2.80 6.36 18.95
C VAL A 89 -1.62 5.69 18.26
N LEU A 90 -0.39 5.94 18.71
CA LEU A 90 0.81 5.33 18.14
C LEU A 90 0.82 3.82 18.33
N ARG A 91 0.37 3.33 19.49
CA ARG A 91 0.27 1.90 19.75
C ARG A 91 -0.75 1.24 18.83
N LEU A 92 -1.91 1.87 18.65
CA LEU A 92 -2.93 1.36 17.73
C LEU A 92 -2.41 1.34 16.29
N TYR A 93 -1.77 2.42 15.84
CA TYR A 93 -1.19 2.51 14.49
C TYR A 93 -0.14 1.42 14.27
N THR A 94 0.80 1.27 15.18
CA THR A 94 1.88 0.29 15.07
C THR A 94 1.33 -1.14 15.07
N SER A 95 0.41 -1.46 15.98
CA SER A 95 -0.19 -2.79 16.04
C SER A 95 -1.01 -3.10 14.79
N SER A 96 -1.69 -2.10 14.25
CA SER A 96 -2.47 -2.25 13.00
C SER A 96 -1.55 -2.51 11.81
N LEU A 97 -0.43 -1.80 11.70
CA LEU A 97 0.57 -2.03 10.65
C LEU A 97 1.06 -3.48 10.66
N LEU A 98 1.31 -4.02 11.83
CA LEU A 98 1.82 -5.39 11.97
C LEU A 98 0.79 -6.46 11.63
N LYS A 99 -0.49 -6.10 11.62
CA LYS A 99 -1.60 -7.02 11.31
C LYS A 99 -2.05 -6.96 9.85
N ILE A 100 -1.55 -6.04 9.05
CA ILE A 100 -1.94 -5.94 7.63
C ILE A 100 -1.57 -7.25 6.92
N PRO A 101 -2.54 -7.93 6.26
CA PRO A 101 -2.21 -9.10 5.46
C PRO A 101 -1.45 -8.68 4.20
N THR A 102 -0.30 -9.29 3.96
CA THR A 102 0.52 -8.97 2.79
C THR A 102 0.83 -10.24 2.00
N ARG A 103 0.92 -10.11 0.68
CA ARG A 103 1.27 -11.22 -0.19
C ARG A 103 2.78 -11.39 -0.33
N ASN A 104 3.52 -10.28 -0.34
CA ASN A 104 4.98 -10.31 -0.35
C ASN A 104 5.51 -10.58 1.05
N LYS A 105 6.62 -11.31 1.13
CA LYS A 105 7.20 -11.79 2.37
C LYS A 105 7.57 -10.64 3.34
N ASN A 106 7.99 -9.51 2.82
CA ASN A 106 8.37 -8.33 3.62
C ASN A 106 7.41 -7.16 3.34
N GLY A 107 6.11 -7.44 3.25
CA GLY A 107 5.12 -6.47 2.79
C GLY A 107 5.09 -5.17 3.59
N VAL A 108 5.15 -5.23 4.92
CA VAL A 108 5.14 -4.02 5.75
C VAL A 108 6.39 -3.16 5.48
N SER A 109 7.55 -3.80 5.38
CA SER A 109 8.81 -3.12 5.04
C SER A 109 8.73 -2.45 3.66
N ILE A 110 8.16 -3.15 2.68
CA ILE A 110 7.92 -2.62 1.33
C ILE A 110 7.03 -1.39 1.40
N PHE A 111 5.93 -1.44 2.15
CA PHE A 111 5.00 -0.33 2.32
C PHE A 111 5.69 0.89 2.94
N MET A 112 6.44 0.69 4.01
CA MET A 112 7.16 1.79 4.68
C MET A 112 8.19 2.43 3.75
N ARG A 113 8.89 1.62 2.94
CA ARG A 113 9.85 2.13 1.96
C ARG A 113 9.15 2.93 0.85
N MET A 114 8.00 2.45 0.38
CA MET A 114 7.20 3.15 -0.62
C MET A 114 6.70 4.50 -0.10
N LEU A 115 6.25 4.56 1.16
CA LEU A 115 5.82 5.81 1.79
C LEU A 115 6.98 6.83 1.84
N GLY A 116 8.16 6.37 2.23
CA GLY A 116 9.36 7.21 2.26
C GLY A 116 9.71 7.76 0.88
N LEU A 117 9.66 6.92 -0.15
CA LEU A 117 9.94 7.31 -1.52
C LEU A 117 8.88 8.29 -2.05
N ALA A 118 7.62 8.06 -1.76
CA ALA A 118 6.53 8.95 -2.16
C ALA A 118 6.71 10.34 -1.55
N TYR A 119 7.06 10.41 -0.27
CA TYR A 119 7.33 11.67 0.41
C TYR A 119 8.51 12.40 -0.22
N THR A 120 9.62 11.70 -0.43
CA THR A 120 10.84 12.26 -1.00
C THR A 120 10.62 12.78 -2.41
N GLN A 121 9.92 12.03 -3.26
CA GLN A 121 9.66 12.41 -4.64
C GLN A 121 8.69 13.59 -4.74
N SER A 122 7.71 13.69 -3.84
CA SER A 122 6.81 14.83 -3.82
C SER A 122 7.53 16.12 -3.42
N GLN A 123 8.54 16.04 -2.56
CA GLN A 123 9.35 17.19 -2.17
C GLN A 123 10.27 17.67 -3.31
N GLY A 124 10.65 16.79 -4.19
CA GLY A 124 11.51 17.12 -5.33
C GLY A 124 10.85 18.01 -6.38
N HIS A 125 9.55 18.23 -6.30
CA HIS A 125 8.78 19.10 -7.21
C HIS A 125 8.51 20.49 -6.61
N LEU A 126 9.01 20.77 -5.45
CA LEU A 126 8.97 22.06 -4.81
C LEU A 126 10.28 22.81 -5.04
#